data_9ab90d5e0305158434a56f45a7cd7f4c
#
_entry.id   9ab90d5e0305158434a56f45a7cd7f4c
#
_cell.length_a   1.000
_cell.length_b   1.000
_cell.length_c   1.000
_cell.angle_alpha   90.00
_cell.angle_beta   90.00
_cell.angle_gamma   90.00
#
_symmetry.space_group_name_H-M   'P 1'
#
loop_
_entity.id
_entity.type
_entity.pdbx_description
1 polymer ?
#
loop_
_entity_poly.entity_id
_entity_poly.type
_entity_poly.pdbx_seq_one_letter_code
_entity_poly.pdbx_strand_id
1 'polypeptide(L)'
;VSDEGEDSKRFLALLRELRESEQTLTLTELVAALYERCHIPAVFGAMQGGAARRENLRAFFSLAEEFERGGGRGLFAFVRHLREQLESGEPPVPQTTHAAQGVRIMSIHKSKGLEFPVVILADLARPFSRMDFQSSVLVHPEYGLGPVCVDTKRSIKYPTAARLALERQLRREAKAEELRVLYVAMTRAKEKLVMVCARAGAAKHLADLCAVTSCPVRSETVEEQRCMADWILLPLLCRPEAAPLRELAGADAAAVTGSGAPWRVEVHNGYDFTPAER
;
A
#
# COMPACT_ATOMS: atom_id res chain seq x y z
N VAL A 1 -25.16 46.85 5.78
CA VAL A 1 -26.39 46.36 5.11
C VAL A 1 -26.30 46.61 3.58
N SER A 2 -25.55 47.62 3.11
CA SER A 2 -25.42 47.94 1.66
C SER A 2 -24.39 47.08 0.92
N ASP A 3 -23.42 46.49 1.64
CA ASP A 3 -22.31 45.74 1.03
C ASP A 3 -22.70 44.29 0.65
N GLU A 4 -23.52 43.62 1.45
CA GLU A 4 -24.01 42.25 1.17
C GLU A 4 -24.84 42.15 -0.10
N GLY A 5 -25.54 43.23 -0.48
CA GLY A 5 -26.33 43.28 -1.73
C GLY A 5 -25.48 43.40 -2.97
N GLU A 6 -24.32 44.05 -2.87
CA GLU A 6 -23.39 44.24 -3.99
C GLU A 6 -22.54 42.99 -4.28
N ASP A 7 -22.07 42.32 -3.22
CA ASP A 7 -21.35 41.04 -3.34
C ASP A 7 -22.23 39.93 -3.91
N SER A 8 -23.51 39.89 -3.53
CA SER A 8 -24.47 38.94 -4.11
C SER A 8 -24.71 39.20 -5.62
N LYS A 9 -24.77 40.44 -6.04
CA LYS A 9 -24.90 40.81 -7.46
C LYS A 9 -23.63 40.43 -8.24
N ARG A 10 -22.44 40.68 -7.70
CA ARG A 10 -21.16 40.27 -8.29
C ARG A 10 -21.06 38.77 -8.46
N PHE A 11 -21.43 38.01 -7.43
CA PHE A 11 -21.48 36.56 -7.51
C PHE A 11 -22.43 36.05 -8.58
N LEU A 12 -23.65 36.59 -8.66
CA LEU A 12 -24.62 36.19 -9.68
C LEU A 12 -24.15 36.54 -11.10
N ALA A 13 -23.48 37.69 -11.29
CA ALA A 13 -22.90 38.06 -12.56
C ALA A 13 -21.82 37.09 -12.99
N LEU A 14 -20.87 36.77 -12.09
CA LEU A 14 -19.81 35.77 -12.31
C LEU A 14 -20.40 34.39 -12.64
N LEU A 15 -21.41 33.95 -11.91
CA LEU A 15 -22.07 32.66 -12.14
C LEU A 15 -22.73 32.59 -13.52
N ARG A 16 -23.36 33.69 -13.99
CA ARG A 16 -23.95 33.78 -15.35
C ARG A 16 -22.84 33.69 -16.40
N GLU A 17 -21.77 34.41 -16.22
CA GLU A 17 -20.65 34.44 -17.16
C GLU A 17 -19.99 33.07 -17.30
N LEU A 18 -19.79 32.35 -16.17
CA LEU A 18 -19.25 30.98 -16.17
C LEU A 18 -20.20 29.97 -16.84
N ARG A 19 -21.53 30.13 -16.66
CA ARG A 19 -22.53 29.29 -17.33
C ARG A 19 -22.56 29.52 -18.84
N GLU A 20 -22.39 30.76 -19.30
CA GLU A 20 -22.27 31.08 -20.72
C GLU A 20 -20.97 30.50 -21.30
N SER A 21 -19.87 30.59 -20.53
CA SER A 21 -18.57 30.06 -20.91
C SER A 21 -18.58 28.52 -21.00
N GLU A 22 -19.35 27.81 -20.18
CA GLU A 22 -19.47 26.34 -20.21
C GLU A 22 -19.95 25.82 -21.59
N GLN A 23 -20.73 26.60 -22.30
CA GLN A 23 -21.24 26.19 -23.62
C GLN A 23 -20.18 26.22 -24.73
N THR A 24 -19.10 26.95 -24.53
CA THR A 24 -18.04 27.19 -25.52
C THR A 24 -16.67 26.67 -25.14
N LEU A 25 -16.36 26.62 -23.86
CA LEU A 25 -15.08 26.19 -23.36
C LEU A 25 -15.06 24.67 -23.09
N THR A 26 -13.88 24.08 -23.21
CA THR A 26 -13.61 22.73 -22.69
C THR A 26 -13.68 22.74 -21.18
N LEU A 27 -13.78 21.56 -20.54
CA LEU A 27 -13.78 21.46 -19.09
C LEU A 27 -12.51 22.04 -18.47
N THR A 28 -11.36 21.73 -19.05
CA THR A 28 -10.06 22.22 -18.59
C THR A 28 -9.98 23.74 -18.69
N GLU A 29 -10.43 24.32 -19.81
CA GLU A 29 -10.48 25.78 -19.99
C GLU A 29 -11.46 26.45 -19.01
N LEU A 30 -12.60 25.80 -18.72
CA LEU A 30 -13.56 26.29 -17.73
C LEU A 30 -12.98 26.32 -16.32
N VAL A 31 -12.27 25.26 -15.92
CA VAL A 31 -11.57 25.21 -14.62
C VAL A 31 -10.46 26.26 -14.54
N ALA A 32 -9.70 26.46 -15.62
CA ALA A 32 -8.69 27.51 -15.69
C ALA A 32 -9.30 28.91 -15.53
N ALA A 33 -10.38 29.19 -16.28
CA ALA A 33 -11.11 30.46 -16.20
C ALA A 33 -11.67 30.71 -14.77
N LEU A 34 -12.20 29.68 -14.12
CA LEU A 34 -12.66 29.75 -12.74
C LEU A 34 -11.51 30.09 -11.78
N TYR A 35 -10.35 29.44 -11.94
CA TYR A 35 -9.18 29.68 -11.09
C TYR A 35 -8.64 31.10 -11.24
N GLU A 36 -8.62 31.60 -12.45
CA GLU A 36 -8.12 32.94 -12.76
C GLU A 36 -9.07 34.03 -12.25
N ARG A 37 -10.37 33.94 -12.59
CA ARG A 37 -11.37 34.96 -12.24
C ARG A 37 -11.65 35.05 -10.75
N CYS A 38 -11.65 33.91 -10.05
CA CYS A 38 -11.84 33.86 -8.60
C CYS A 38 -10.56 33.95 -7.79
N HIS A 39 -9.40 34.08 -8.45
CA HIS A 39 -8.07 34.08 -7.80
C HIS A 39 -7.86 32.90 -6.85
N ILE A 40 -8.50 31.74 -7.14
CA ILE A 40 -8.53 30.57 -6.25
C ILE A 40 -7.12 30.12 -5.81
N PRO A 41 -6.12 29.96 -6.72
CA PRO A 41 -4.79 29.53 -6.32
C PRO A 41 -4.07 30.55 -5.40
N ALA A 42 -4.36 31.84 -5.56
CA ALA A 42 -3.78 32.90 -4.74
C ALA A 42 -4.41 32.93 -3.34
N VAL A 43 -5.75 32.87 -3.27
CA VAL A 43 -6.49 32.88 -2.00
C VAL A 43 -6.12 31.65 -1.16
N PHE A 44 -6.24 30.44 -1.74
CA PHE A 44 -5.91 29.20 -1.01
C PHE A 44 -4.41 29.07 -0.73
N GLY A 45 -3.56 29.63 -1.57
CA GLY A 45 -2.13 29.66 -1.37
C GLY A 45 -1.66 30.59 -0.23
N ALA A 46 -2.44 31.61 0.11
CA ALA A 46 -2.18 32.50 1.24
C ALA A 46 -2.65 31.95 2.60
N MET A 47 -3.47 30.91 2.60
CA MET A 47 -3.97 30.27 3.83
C MET A 47 -2.88 29.40 4.49
N GLN A 48 -3.10 29.04 5.77
CA GLN A 48 -2.26 28.07 6.46
C GLN A 48 -2.19 26.76 5.67
N GLY A 49 -0.98 26.23 5.41
CA GLY A 49 -0.79 25.06 4.53
C GLY A 49 -0.96 25.37 3.04
N GLY A 50 -0.79 26.62 2.61
CA GLY A 50 -1.06 27.09 1.25
C GLY A 50 -0.28 26.37 0.15
N ALA A 51 0.90 25.83 0.43
CA ALA A 51 1.65 25.02 -0.52
C ALA A 51 0.87 23.72 -0.87
N ALA A 52 0.40 22.99 0.15
CA ALA A 52 -0.40 21.77 -0.06
C ALA A 52 -1.74 22.06 -0.75
N ARG A 53 -2.37 23.19 -0.40
CA ARG A 53 -3.62 23.62 -1.05
C ARG A 53 -3.42 23.92 -2.53
N ARG A 54 -2.34 24.58 -2.91
CA ARG A 54 -1.99 24.82 -4.32
C ARG A 54 -1.71 23.52 -5.07
N GLU A 55 -1.05 22.56 -4.44
CA GLU A 55 -0.86 21.24 -5.05
C GLU A 55 -2.19 20.51 -5.27
N ASN A 56 -3.11 20.55 -4.30
CA ASN A 56 -4.44 19.97 -4.47
C ASN A 56 -5.23 20.63 -5.62
N LEU A 57 -5.11 21.95 -5.80
CA LEU A 57 -5.75 22.64 -6.90
C LEU A 57 -5.14 22.26 -8.27
N ARG A 58 -3.82 22.11 -8.34
CA ARG A 58 -3.15 21.59 -9.54
C ARG A 58 -3.58 20.17 -9.85
N ALA A 59 -3.67 19.34 -8.83
CA ALA A 59 -4.11 17.98 -8.96
C ALA A 59 -5.56 17.87 -9.44
N PHE A 60 -6.45 18.74 -8.95
CA PHE A 60 -7.82 18.81 -9.44
C PHE A 60 -7.86 19.25 -10.93
N PHE A 61 -7.01 20.19 -11.32
CA PHE A 61 -6.86 20.59 -12.72
C PHE A 61 -6.39 19.42 -13.59
N SER A 62 -5.40 18.66 -13.14
CA SER A 62 -4.92 17.46 -13.84
C SER A 62 -5.99 16.36 -13.97
N LEU A 63 -6.88 16.21 -12.97
CA LEU A 63 -8.04 15.30 -13.09
C LEU A 63 -9.00 15.71 -14.21
N ALA A 64 -9.23 17.02 -14.39
CA ALA A 64 -10.05 17.51 -15.48
C ALA A 64 -9.40 17.21 -16.85
N GLU A 65 -8.08 17.41 -16.97
CA GLU A 65 -7.33 17.07 -18.17
C GLU A 65 -7.37 15.56 -18.48
N GLU A 66 -7.19 14.71 -17.49
CA GLU A 66 -7.24 13.25 -17.65
C GLU A 66 -8.62 12.78 -18.07
N PHE A 67 -9.69 13.37 -17.50
CA PHE A 67 -11.06 13.06 -17.86
C PHE A 67 -11.33 13.41 -19.34
N GLU A 68 -10.90 14.57 -19.81
CA GLU A 68 -11.04 14.98 -21.22
C GLU A 68 -10.20 14.11 -22.16
N ARG A 69 -8.97 13.78 -21.77
CA ARG A 69 -8.08 12.89 -22.54
C ARG A 69 -8.68 11.49 -22.66
N GLY A 70 -9.40 11.03 -21.63
CA GLY A 70 -10.16 9.78 -21.60
C GLY A 70 -11.44 9.80 -22.45
N GLY A 71 -11.74 10.92 -23.14
CA GLY A 71 -12.94 11.07 -23.99
C GLY A 71 -14.17 11.62 -23.26
N GLY A 72 -14.05 11.97 -21.97
CA GLY A 72 -15.11 12.62 -21.21
C GLY A 72 -15.33 14.05 -21.68
N ARG A 73 -16.58 14.53 -21.66
CA ARG A 73 -16.92 15.89 -22.08
C ARG A 73 -17.98 16.54 -21.17
N GLY A 74 -17.80 17.81 -20.91
CA GLY A 74 -18.73 18.67 -20.19
C GLY A 74 -18.68 18.54 -18.67
N LEU A 75 -19.08 19.62 -18.00
CA LEU A 75 -19.03 19.77 -16.55
C LEU A 75 -19.91 18.73 -15.82
N PHE A 76 -21.11 18.48 -16.34
CA PHE A 76 -22.03 17.52 -15.73
C PHE A 76 -21.48 16.10 -15.66
N ALA A 77 -20.90 15.63 -16.78
CA ALA A 77 -20.30 14.29 -16.82
C ALA A 77 -19.08 14.18 -15.90
N PHE A 78 -18.27 15.23 -15.79
CA PHE A 78 -17.14 15.28 -14.88
C PHE A 78 -17.58 15.24 -13.41
N VAL A 79 -18.55 16.05 -13.02
CA VAL A 79 -19.10 16.05 -11.65
C VAL A 79 -19.69 14.68 -11.28
N ARG A 80 -20.39 14.04 -12.21
CA ARG A 80 -20.90 12.68 -12.02
C ARG A 80 -19.75 11.68 -11.81
N HIS A 81 -18.74 11.72 -12.64
CA HIS A 81 -17.55 10.89 -12.53
C HIS A 81 -16.86 11.04 -11.17
N LEU A 82 -16.68 12.27 -10.69
CA LEU A 82 -16.11 12.53 -9.36
C LEU A 82 -16.97 11.98 -8.23
N ARG A 83 -18.30 12.09 -8.34
CA ARG A 83 -19.22 11.52 -7.34
C ARG A 83 -19.14 9.99 -7.29
N GLU A 84 -19.14 9.34 -8.45
CA GLU A 84 -19.00 7.89 -8.55
C GLU A 84 -17.68 7.41 -7.92
N GLN A 85 -16.57 8.12 -8.12
CA GLN A 85 -15.29 7.83 -7.48
C GLN A 85 -15.32 8.01 -5.97
N LEU A 86 -15.97 9.07 -5.48
CA LEU A 86 -16.12 9.30 -4.03
C LEU A 86 -16.99 8.23 -3.35
N GLU A 87 -18.05 7.78 -4.02
CA GLU A 87 -18.97 6.74 -3.54
C GLU A 87 -18.33 5.35 -3.54
N SER A 88 -17.43 5.07 -4.48
CA SER A 88 -16.68 3.80 -4.55
C SER A 88 -15.63 3.65 -3.45
N GLY A 89 -15.40 4.71 -2.65
CA GLY A 89 -14.38 4.71 -1.58
C GLY A 89 -12.95 4.81 -2.10
N GLU A 90 -12.76 4.98 -3.38
CA GLU A 90 -11.47 5.30 -4.02
C GLU A 90 -11.48 6.79 -4.40
N PRO A 91 -11.17 7.71 -3.46
CA PRO A 91 -11.07 9.12 -3.83
C PRO A 91 -10.02 9.26 -4.92
N PRO A 92 -10.27 10.14 -5.93
CA PRO A 92 -9.27 10.42 -6.93
C PRO A 92 -8.01 10.93 -6.23
N VAL A 93 -7.02 10.06 -6.12
CA VAL A 93 -5.71 10.44 -5.60
C VAL A 93 -5.01 11.13 -6.76
N PRO A 94 -4.83 12.46 -6.70
CA PRO A 94 -4.01 13.12 -7.69
C PRO A 94 -2.68 12.37 -7.73
N GLN A 95 -2.20 12.04 -8.91
CA GLN A 95 -0.80 11.66 -9.04
C GLN A 95 0.01 12.92 -8.71
N THR A 96 0.23 13.14 -7.42
CA THR A 96 1.06 14.23 -6.95
C THR A 96 2.44 14.03 -7.53
N THR A 97 2.68 14.68 -8.63
CA THR A 97 3.98 14.89 -9.18
C THR A 97 4.76 15.69 -8.13
N HIS A 98 5.57 14.94 -7.35
CA HIS A 98 6.71 15.47 -6.65
C HIS A 98 6.47 16.45 -5.47
N ALA A 99 6.20 15.92 -4.29
CA ALA A 99 6.92 16.45 -3.16
C ALA A 99 8.40 16.09 -3.39
N ALA A 100 9.16 16.98 -3.99
CA ALA A 100 10.59 16.78 -4.28
C ALA A 100 11.43 16.57 -3.01
N GLN A 101 10.86 16.71 -1.83
CA GLN A 101 11.49 16.62 -0.51
C GLN A 101 10.52 15.97 0.51
N GLY A 102 10.05 14.77 0.26
CA GLY A 102 9.16 14.09 1.19
C GLY A 102 9.33 12.58 1.23
N VAL A 103 8.88 11.97 2.32
CA VAL A 103 8.78 10.51 2.42
C VAL A 103 7.57 10.05 1.62
N ARG A 104 7.77 9.16 0.65
CA ARG A 104 6.71 8.56 -0.15
C ARG A 104 6.22 7.27 0.51
N ILE A 105 4.93 7.19 0.78
CA ILE A 105 4.27 5.96 1.25
C ILE A 105 3.53 5.35 0.07
N MET A 106 3.85 4.11 -0.27
CA MET A 106 3.22 3.40 -1.38
C MET A 106 3.21 1.90 -1.15
N SER A 107 2.38 1.17 -1.91
CA SER A 107 2.46 -0.29 -1.92
C SER A 107 3.69 -0.77 -2.72
N ILE A 108 4.16 -1.98 -2.41
CA ILE A 108 5.28 -2.60 -3.13
C ILE A 108 4.98 -2.70 -4.63
N HIS A 109 3.74 -3.00 -5.01
CA HIS A 109 3.32 -3.08 -6.41
C HIS A 109 3.51 -1.75 -7.16
N LYS A 110 3.18 -0.63 -6.51
CA LYS A 110 3.38 0.72 -7.09
C LYS A 110 4.85 1.12 -7.19
N SER A 111 5.74 0.46 -6.46
CA SER A 111 7.18 0.72 -6.51
C SER A 111 7.90 -0.02 -7.64
N LYS A 112 7.21 -0.92 -8.36
CA LYS A 112 7.81 -1.70 -9.46
C LYS A 112 8.36 -0.76 -10.55
N GLY A 113 9.63 -0.93 -10.90
CA GLY A 113 10.31 -0.08 -11.89
C GLY A 113 10.88 1.24 -11.33
N LEU A 114 10.60 1.57 -10.07
CA LEU A 114 11.17 2.74 -9.39
C LEU A 114 12.34 2.30 -8.50
N GLU A 115 13.24 3.23 -8.20
CA GLU A 115 14.36 3.04 -7.27
C GLU A 115 14.48 4.27 -6.36
N PHE A 116 14.88 4.02 -5.10
CA PHE A 116 14.97 5.07 -4.07
C PHE A 116 16.30 4.97 -3.33
N PRO A 117 16.91 6.08 -2.89
CA PRO A 117 18.12 6.04 -2.07
C PRO A 117 17.91 5.21 -0.79
N VAL A 118 16.81 5.46 -0.10
CA VAL A 118 16.45 4.78 1.15
C VAL A 118 15.05 4.17 1.01
N VAL A 119 14.91 2.91 1.40
CA VAL A 119 13.62 2.21 1.42
C VAL A 119 13.37 1.67 2.83
N ILE A 120 12.16 1.91 3.34
CA ILE A 120 11.69 1.38 4.62
C ILE A 120 10.55 0.40 4.32
N LEU A 121 10.76 -0.87 4.57
CA LEU A 121 9.72 -1.90 4.52
C LEU A 121 9.08 -2.04 5.89
N ALA A 122 7.84 -1.58 6.00
CA ALA A 122 7.07 -1.63 7.23
C ALA A 122 6.12 -2.84 7.26
N ASP A 123 5.69 -3.22 8.46
CA ASP A 123 4.65 -4.26 8.71
C ASP A 123 4.98 -5.65 8.13
N LEU A 124 6.25 -6.03 8.11
CA LEU A 124 6.69 -7.32 7.58
C LEU A 124 6.18 -8.53 8.39
N ALA A 125 5.74 -8.33 9.62
CA ALA A 125 5.16 -9.37 10.49
C ALA A 125 3.71 -9.69 10.19
N ARG A 126 3.06 -8.97 9.26
CA ARG A 126 1.67 -9.21 8.86
C ARG A 126 1.53 -10.61 8.26
N PRO A 127 0.61 -11.46 8.78
CA PRO A 127 0.38 -12.78 8.22
C PRO A 127 -0.16 -12.71 6.79
N PHE A 128 0.25 -13.67 5.95
CA PHE A 128 -0.32 -13.82 4.62
C PHE A 128 -1.84 -14.05 4.66
N SER A 129 -2.56 -13.48 3.68
CA SER A 129 -4.01 -13.63 3.58
C SER A 129 -4.40 -15.10 3.41
N ARG A 130 -5.50 -15.49 4.05
CA ARG A 130 -6.12 -16.82 3.90
C ARG A 130 -7.51 -16.72 3.27
N MET A 131 -7.96 -15.54 2.93
CA MET A 131 -9.34 -15.32 2.47
C MET A 131 -9.63 -16.07 1.16
N ASP A 132 -8.67 -16.16 0.28
CA ASP A 132 -8.80 -16.80 -1.04
C ASP A 132 -9.07 -18.31 -0.95
N PHE A 133 -8.74 -18.93 0.20
CA PHE A 133 -8.93 -20.38 0.43
C PHE A 133 -10.23 -20.71 1.15
N GLN A 134 -11.07 -19.73 1.49
CA GLN A 134 -12.31 -19.95 2.25
C GLN A 134 -13.52 -20.25 1.36
N SER A 135 -13.42 -20.06 0.05
CA SER A 135 -14.49 -20.38 -0.90
C SER A 135 -14.94 -21.83 -0.81
N SER A 136 -16.22 -22.10 -1.00
CA SER A 136 -16.77 -23.47 -1.02
C SER A 136 -16.25 -24.29 -2.20
N VAL A 137 -15.81 -23.67 -3.26
CA VAL A 137 -15.15 -24.28 -4.41
C VAL A 137 -13.86 -23.54 -4.69
N LEU A 138 -12.75 -24.26 -4.70
CA LEU A 138 -11.48 -23.74 -5.19
C LEU A 138 -11.35 -24.04 -6.67
N VAL A 139 -10.79 -23.11 -7.41
CA VAL A 139 -10.58 -23.21 -8.86
C VAL A 139 -9.11 -23.04 -9.16
N HIS A 140 -8.56 -23.93 -9.98
CA HIS A 140 -7.19 -23.81 -10.46
C HIS A 140 -7.18 -23.98 -11.98
N PRO A 141 -6.45 -23.14 -12.74
CA PRO A 141 -6.44 -23.19 -14.20
C PRO A 141 -6.04 -24.56 -14.79
N GLU A 142 -5.07 -25.23 -14.17
CA GLU A 142 -4.50 -26.49 -14.65
C GLU A 142 -5.15 -27.73 -13.99
N TYR A 143 -5.49 -27.63 -12.69
CA TYR A 143 -5.95 -28.78 -11.90
C TYR A 143 -7.47 -28.83 -11.71
N GLY A 144 -8.22 -27.85 -12.23
CA GLY A 144 -9.68 -27.83 -12.25
C GLY A 144 -10.30 -27.38 -10.92
N LEU A 145 -11.32 -28.11 -10.44
CA LEU A 145 -12.20 -27.71 -9.36
C LEU A 145 -12.02 -28.56 -8.10
N GLY A 146 -11.95 -27.90 -6.95
CA GLY A 146 -11.92 -28.54 -5.63
C GLY A 146 -13.11 -28.13 -4.77
N PRO A 147 -14.26 -28.82 -4.84
CA PRO A 147 -15.43 -28.49 -4.05
C PRO A 147 -15.34 -29.02 -2.62
N VAL A 148 -16.12 -28.39 -1.73
CA VAL A 148 -16.49 -28.97 -0.43
C VAL A 148 -17.67 -29.94 -0.66
N CYS A 149 -17.64 -31.11 -0.06
CA CYS A 149 -18.78 -32.02 -0.01
C CYS A 149 -19.74 -31.62 1.11
N VAL A 150 -21.03 -31.63 0.82
CA VAL A 150 -22.08 -31.30 1.80
C VAL A 150 -23.01 -32.50 1.94
N ASP A 151 -23.01 -33.13 3.10
CA ASP A 151 -24.01 -34.15 3.47
C ASP A 151 -25.23 -33.46 4.11
N THR A 152 -26.26 -33.27 3.32
CA THR A 152 -27.49 -32.57 3.75
C THR A 152 -28.27 -33.34 4.81
N LYS A 153 -28.13 -34.68 4.85
CA LYS A 153 -28.84 -35.53 5.82
C LYS A 153 -28.23 -35.38 7.22
N ARG A 154 -26.90 -35.22 7.29
CA ARG A 154 -26.17 -35.11 8.54
C ARG A 154 -25.78 -33.68 8.88
N SER A 155 -26.10 -32.72 8.00
CA SER A 155 -25.73 -31.28 8.15
C SER A 155 -24.21 -31.05 8.37
N ILE A 156 -23.38 -31.89 7.73
CA ILE A 156 -21.92 -31.76 7.81
C ILE A 156 -21.30 -31.34 6.48
N LYS A 157 -20.22 -30.56 6.58
CA LYS A 157 -19.38 -30.15 5.43
C LYS A 157 -17.98 -30.71 5.63
N TYR A 158 -17.42 -31.32 4.61
CA TYR A 158 -16.04 -31.80 4.64
C TYR A 158 -15.33 -31.53 3.30
N PRO A 159 -14.00 -31.26 3.34
CA PRO A 159 -13.24 -31.01 2.12
C PRO A 159 -13.10 -32.33 1.33
N THR A 160 -13.21 -32.27 0.01
CA THR A 160 -12.83 -33.36 -0.87
C THR A 160 -11.30 -33.50 -0.96
N ALA A 161 -10.79 -34.66 -1.38
CA ALA A 161 -9.37 -34.86 -1.64
C ALA A 161 -8.85 -33.86 -2.70
N ALA A 162 -9.65 -33.62 -3.75
CA ALA A 162 -9.33 -32.59 -4.75
C ALA A 162 -9.18 -31.20 -4.15
N ARG A 163 -10.08 -30.81 -3.23
CA ARG A 163 -9.98 -29.53 -2.53
C ARG A 163 -8.71 -29.41 -1.69
N LEU A 164 -8.36 -30.45 -0.93
CA LEU A 164 -7.15 -30.44 -0.11
C LEU A 164 -5.88 -30.32 -0.96
N ALA A 165 -5.83 -31.05 -2.08
CA ALA A 165 -4.73 -30.97 -3.03
C ALA A 165 -4.61 -29.57 -3.65
N LEU A 166 -5.73 -29.00 -4.13
CA LEU A 166 -5.76 -27.67 -4.72
C LEU A 166 -5.42 -26.58 -3.70
N GLU A 167 -5.93 -26.67 -2.47
CA GLU A 167 -5.61 -25.73 -1.42
C GLU A 167 -4.11 -25.70 -1.12
N ARG A 168 -3.48 -26.86 -1.06
CA ARG A 168 -2.03 -26.96 -0.85
C ARG A 168 -1.25 -26.31 -2.00
N GLN A 169 -1.64 -26.59 -3.23
CA GLN A 169 -0.99 -26.05 -4.43
C GLN A 169 -1.16 -24.54 -4.51
N LEU A 170 -2.38 -24.01 -4.38
CA LEU A 170 -2.67 -22.59 -4.40
C LEU A 170 -1.93 -21.82 -3.29
N ARG A 171 -1.83 -22.41 -2.09
CA ARG A 171 -1.04 -21.81 -1.00
C ARG A 171 0.45 -21.72 -1.33
N ARG A 172 0.98 -22.72 -2.00
CA ARG A 172 2.38 -22.74 -2.43
C ARG A 172 2.64 -21.67 -3.49
N GLU A 173 1.75 -21.55 -4.46
CA GLU A 173 1.82 -20.51 -5.51
C GLU A 173 1.68 -19.09 -4.95
N ALA A 174 0.71 -18.89 -4.05
CA ALA A 174 0.55 -17.61 -3.37
C ALA A 174 1.81 -17.22 -2.58
N LYS A 175 2.42 -18.15 -1.85
CA LYS A 175 3.69 -17.88 -1.15
C LYS A 175 4.86 -17.59 -2.10
N ALA A 176 4.93 -18.31 -3.22
CA ALA A 176 5.95 -18.03 -4.23
C ALA A 176 5.80 -16.62 -4.81
N GLU A 177 4.57 -16.15 -5.00
CA GLU A 177 4.31 -14.78 -5.45
C GLU A 177 4.67 -13.74 -4.36
N GLU A 178 4.29 -13.97 -3.11
CA GLU A 178 4.68 -13.10 -1.99
C GLU A 178 6.22 -13.00 -1.84
N LEU A 179 6.93 -14.09 -2.09
CA LEU A 179 8.40 -14.09 -2.07
C LEU A 179 8.98 -13.25 -3.24
N ARG A 180 8.35 -13.30 -4.43
CA ARG A 180 8.74 -12.43 -5.55
C ARG A 180 8.46 -10.96 -5.22
N VAL A 181 7.32 -10.67 -4.59
CA VAL A 181 6.97 -9.32 -4.13
C VAL A 181 8.00 -8.82 -3.11
N LEU A 182 8.40 -9.65 -2.15
CA LEU A 182 9.46 -9.30 -1.20
C LEU A 182 10.80 -9.02 -1.90
N TYR A 183 11.18 -9.86 -2.86
CA TYR A 183 12.39 -9.63 -3.68
C TYR A 183 12.34 -8.29 -4.39
N VAL A 184 11.21 -7.98 -5.04
CA VAL A 184 11.01 -6.68 -5.69
C VAL A 184 11.16 -5.54 -4.69
N ALA A 185 10.55 -5.64 -3.50
CA ALA A 185 10.65 -4.62 -2.46
C ALA A 185 12.10 -4.38 -2.01
N MET A 186 12.83 -5.46 -1.74
CA MET A 186 14.22 -5.39 -1.28
C MET A 186 15.16 -4.77 -2.33
N THR A 187 14.89 -4.99 -3.61
CA THR A 187 15.70 -4.46 -4.72
C THR A 187 15.39 -3.02 -5.10
N ARG A 188 14.49 -2.34 -4.40
CA ARG A 188 14.17 -0.92 -4.66
C ARG A 188 15.15 0.06 -4.02
N ALA A 189 15.89 -0.37 -3.00
CA ALA A 189 16.86 0.46 -2.30
C ALA A 189 18.18 0.54 -3.06
N LYS A 190 18.69 1.77 -3.27
CA LYS A 190 20.01 2.01 -3.85
C LYS A 190 21.11 2.01 -2.79
N GLU A 191 20.85 2.66 -1.65
CA GLU A 191 21.86 2.92 -0.63
C GLU A 191 21.53 2.22 0.68
N LYS A 192 20.27 2.33 1.16
CA LYS A 192 19.88 1.80 2.47
C LYS A 192 18.51 1.16 2.43
N LEU A 193 18.46 -0.08 2.93
CA LEU A 193 17.22 -0.82 3.17
C LEU A 193 17.01 -0.94 4.68
N VAL A 194 15.85 -0.49 5.17
CA VAL A 194 15.42 -0.64 6.56
C VAL A 194 14.20 -1.56 6.59
N MET A 195 14.25 -2.61 7.36
CA MET A 195 13.16 -3.57 7.49
C MET A 195 12.63 -3.52 8.92
N VAL A 196 11.33 -3.25 9.05
CA VAL A 196 10.67 -3.08 10.34
C VAL A 196 9.67 -4.20 10.57
N CYS A 197 9.81 -4.87 11.70
CA CYS A 197 8.95 -5.95 12.15
C CYS A 197 8.49 -5.65 13.57
N ALA A 198 7.19 -5.46 13.76
CA ALA A 198 6.58 -5.30 15.07
C ALA A 198 5.70 -6.52 15.38
N ARG A 199 5.94 -7.18 16.52
CA ARG A 199 5.22 -8.39 16.90
C ARG A 199 5.09 -8.53 18.40
N ALA A 200 3.88 -8.82 18.88
CA ALA A 200 3.65 -9.22 20.24
C ALA A 200 4.23 -10.65 20.45
N GLY A 201 4.88 -10.86 21.58
CA GLY A 201 5.51 -12.16 21.92
C GLY A 201 6.71 -12.50 21.03
N ALA A 202 7.48 -11.50 20.59
CA ALA A 202 8.63 -11.65 19.71
C ALA A 202 9.65 -12.66 20.22
N ALA A 203 9.95 -12.67 21.53
CA ALA A 203 10.90 -13.60 22.14
C ALA A 203 10.53 -15.08 21.89
N LYS A 204 9.28 -15.44 22.16
CA LYS A 204 8.78 -16.80 21.92
C LYS A 204 8.83 -17.16 20.44
N HIS A 205 8.39 -16.25 19.58
CA HIS A 205 8.39 -16.49 18.13
C HIS A 205 9.83 -16.67 17.59
N LEU A 206 10.79 -15.87 18.06
CA LEU A 206 12.19 -16.02 17.69
C LEU A 206 12.76 -17.35 18.21
N ALA A 207 12.39 -17.80 19.40
CA ALA A 207 12.79 -19.10 19.91
C ALA A 207 12.27 -20.25 19.02
N ASP A 208 11.00 -20.18 18.60
CA ASP A 208 10.41 -21.14 17.67
C ASP A 208 11.13 -21.13 16.30
N LEU A 209 11.50 -19.95 15.78
CA LEU A 209 12.28 -19.83 14.55
C LEU A 209 13.71 -20.40 14.72
N CYS A 210 14.38 -20.09 15.80
CA CYS A 210 15.72 -20.64 16.09
C CYS A 210 15.71 -22.17 16.11
N ALA A 211 14.68 -22.79 16.66
CA ALA A 211 14.55 -24.25 16.73
C ALA A 211 14.44 -24.94 15.36
N VAL A 212 13.89 -24.25 14.36
CA VAL A 212 13.69 -24.80 12.99
C VAL A 212 14.70 -24.25 11.97
N THR A 213 15.49 -23.26 12.35
CA THR A 213 16.49 -22.64 11.46
C THR A 213 17.64 -23.61 11.19
N SER A 214 17.98 -23.75 9.94
CA SER A 214 19.17 -24.47 9.45
C SER A 214 19.97 -23.58 8.52
N CYS A 215 21.27 -23.81 8.43
CA CYS A 215 22.16 -23.06 7.53
C CYS A 215 22.83 -24.03 6.54
N PRO A 216 22.43 -24.04 5.27
CA PRO A 216 21.41 -23.20 4.61
C PRO A 216 19.97 -23.51 5.05
N VAL A 217 19.07 -22.52 4.90
CA VAL A 217 17.64 -22.68 5.23
C VAL A 217 17.00 -23.68 4.25
N ARG A 218 16.24 -24.62 4.76
CA ARG A 218 15.55 -25.65 3.96
C ARG A 218 14.29 -25.08 3.30
N SER A 219 13.97 -25.59 2.11
CA SER A 219 12.77 -25.16 1.36
C SER A 219 11.46 -25.42 2.12
N GLU A 220 11.38 -26.55 2.83
CA GLU A 220 10.20 -26.89 3.65
C GLU A 220 9.98 -25.86 4.75
N THR A 221 11.07 -25.44 5.43
CA THR A 221 11.00 -24.40 6.45
C THR A 221 10.52 -23.07 5.88
N VAL A 222 10.93 -22.70 4.67
CA VAL A 222 10.46 -21.50 3.98
C VAL A 222 8.97 -21.59 3.65
N GLU A 223 8.51 -22.75 3.17
CA GLU A 223 7.10 -22.98 2.84
C GLU A 223 6.16 -22.94 4.07
N GLU A 224 6.65 -23.27 5.25
CA GLU A 224 5.86 -23.25 6.50
C GLU A 224 5.63 -21.83 7.05
N GLN A 225 6.45 -20.85 6.66
CA GLN A 225 6.38 -19.50 7.23
C GLN A 225 5.07 -18.79 6.88
N ARG A 226 4.71 -17.81 7.74
CA ARG A 226 3.40 -17.17 7.70
C ARG A 226 3.43 -15.69 7.37
N CYS A 227 4.61 -15.08 7.35
CA CYS A 227 4.80 -13.66 7.03
C CYS A 227 6.17 -13.42 6.37
N MET A 228 6.33 -12.26 5.76
CA MET A 228 7.60 -11.89 5.11
C MET A 228 8.75 -11.75 6.11
N ALA A 229 8.47 -11.30 7.34
CA ALA A 229 9.50 -11.18 8.38
C ALA A 229 10.17 -12.52 8.66
N ASP A 230 9.42 -13.62 8.71
CA ASP A 230 9.95 -14.95 9.00
C ASP A 230 10.97 -15.38 7.92
N TRP A 231 10.71 -15.08 6.66
CA TRP A 231 11.65 -15.37 5.56
C TRP A 231 12.96 -14.59 5.65
N ILE A 232 12.92 -13.39 6.23
CA ILE A 232 14.10 -12.55 6.45
C ILE A 232 14.84 -13.03 7.71
N LEU A 233 14.09 -13.34 8.78
CA LEU A 233 14.66 -13.74 10.06
C LEU A 233 15.38 -15.09 10.00
N LEU A 234 14.84 -16.08 9.25
CA LEU A 234 15.46 -17.40 9.13
C LEU A 234 16.94 -17.34 8.69
N PRO A 235 17.31 -16.75 7.55
CA PRO A 235 18.73 -16.64 7.16
C PRO A 235 19.49 -15.65 8.05
N LEU A 236 18.83 -14.63 8.61
CA LEU A 236 19.46 -13.67 9.50
C LEU A 236 19.89 -14.32 10.81
N LEU A 237 19.09 -15.22 11.37
CA LEU A 237 19.44 -15.94 12.61
C LEU A 237 20.70 -16.81 12.48
N CYS A 238 21.11 -17.15 11.25
CA CYS A 238 22.39 -17.83 10.99
C CYS A 238 23.60 -16.88 11.01
N ARG A 239 23.42 -15.57 11.16
CA ARG A 239 24.47 -14.57 11.03
C ARG A 239 24.95 -14.05 12.39
N PRO A 240 26.22 -13.56 12.49
CA PRO A 240 26.73 -12.96 13.73
C PRO A 240 25.89 -11.78 14.19
N GLU A 241 25.46 -10.95 13.25
CA GLU A 241 24.73 -9.71 13.52
C GLU A 241 23.37 -9.93 14.17
N ALA A 242 22.83 -11.15 14.12
CA ALA A 242 21.59 -11.52 14.79
C ALA A 242 21.77 -11.89 16.29
N ALA A 243 22.93 -11.67 16.87
CA ALA A 243 23.15 -11.92 18.31
C ALA A 243 22.05 -11.31 19.20
N PRO A 244 21.60 -10.04 19.02
CA PRO A 244 20.53 -9.47 19.85
C PRO A 244 19.20 -10.23 19.73
N LEU A 245 18.90 -10.81 18.56
CA LEU A 245 17.67 -11.58 18.34
C LEU A 245 17.76 -12.95 19.02
N ARG A 246 18.91 -13.62 18.96
CA ARG A 246 19.14 -14.90 19.66
C ARG A 246 19.13 -14.73 21.17
N GLU A 247 19.72 -13.65 21.67
CA GLU A 247 19.66 -13.30 23.09
C GLU A 247 18.21 -13.07 23.55
N LEU A 248 17.42 -12.33 22.80
CA LEU A 248 15.99 -12.14 23.07
C LEU A 248 15.22 -13.47 23.05
N ALA A 249 15.59 -14.39 22.17
CA ALA A 249 15.02 -15.73 22.08
C ALA A 249 15.43 -16.67 23.18
N GLY A 250 16.50 -16.35 23.96
CA GLY A 250 17.15 -17.28 24.91
C GLY A 250 17.74 -18.49 24.19
N ALA A 251 18.17 -18.34 22.92
CA ALA A 251 18.73 -19.43 22.12
C ALA A 251 20.26 -19.36 22.08
N ASP A 252 20.90 -20.51 22.19
CA ASP A 252 22.34 -20.62 22.00
C ASP A 252 22.77 -20.25 20.58
N ALA A 253 24.01 -19.78 20.44
CA ALA A 253 24.55 -19.36 19.14
C ALA A 253 24.57 -20.53 18.16
N ALA A 254 23.71 -20.47 17.14
CA ALA A 254 23.79 -21.39 16.01
C ALA A 254 25.11 -21.18 15.24
N ALA A 255 25.58 -22.21 14.54
CA ALA A 255 26.76 -22.11 13.68
C ALA A 255 26.59 -20.95 12.68
N VAL A 256 27.51 -20.02 12.76
CA VAL A 256 27.40 -18.75 12.04
C VAL A 256 28.23 -18.81 10.76
N THR A 257 27.58 -18.68 9.63
CA THR A 257 28.25 -18.48 8.35
C THR A 257 28.26 -17.00 8.01
N GLY A 258 29.44 -16.38 8.06
CA GLY A 258 29.58 -14.95 7.72
C GLY A 258 29.96 -14.77 6.24
N SER A 259 29.01 -14.47 5.37
CA SER A 259 29.28 -13.93 4.04
C SER A 259 28.12 -13.04 3.59
N GLY A 260 28.43 -11.95 2.92
CA GLY A 260 27.46 -11.01 2.35
C GLY A 260 27.47 -9.61 3.00
N ALA A 261 26.49 -8.78 2.62
CA ALA A 261 26.37 -7.40 3.08
C ALA A 261 26.23 -7.33 4.62
N PRO A 262 26.79 -6.32 5.28
CA PRO A 262 26.68 -6.15 6.72
C PRO A 262 25.24 -5.80 7.11
N TRP A 263 24.78 -6.40 8.21
CA TRP A 263 23.49 -6.12 8.81
C TRP A 263 23.67 -5.34 10.11
N ARG A 264 22.76 -4.44 10.37
CA ARG A 264 22.61 -3.82 11.68
C ARG A 264 21.25 -4.22 12.24
N VAL A 265 21.24 -4.90 13.36
CA VAL A 265 20.04 -5.38 14.03
C VAL A 265 19.83 -4.60 15.32
N GLU A 266 18.66 -4.01 15.45
CA GLU A 266 18.23 -3.28 16.63
C GLU A 266 16.94 -3.89 17.17
N VAL A 267 16.87 -4.07 18.49
CA VAL A 267 15.68 -4.59 19.19
C VAL A 267 15.16 -3.51 20.12
N HIS A 268 13.88 -3.15 19.93
CA HIS A 268 13.20 -2.15 20.74
C HIS A 268 12.02 -2.77 21.48
N ASN A 269 11.98 -2.65 22.81
CA ASN A 269 10.94 -3.21 23.68
C ASN A 269 9.78 -2.25 23.98
N GLY A 270 9.72 -1.12 23.31
CA GLY A 270 8.71 -0.09 23.44
C GLY A 270 9.14 1.18 22.72
N TYR A 271 8.19 2.01 22.44
CA TYR A 271 8.44 3.34 21.88
C TYR A 271 7.74 4.38 22.75
N ASP A 272 8.49 5.34 23.26
CA ASP A 272 7.93 6.59 23.77
C ASP A 272 7.55 7.45 22.56
N PHE A 273 6.25 7.45 22.26
CA PHE A 273 5.72 8.24 21.16
C PHE A 273 5.57 9.69 21.65
N THR A 274 6.61 10.47 21.53
CA THR A 274 6.51 11.93 21.60
C THR A 274 6.13 12.42 20.22
N PRO A 275 4.89 12.95 20.01
CA PRO A 275 4.54 13.54 18.72
C PRO A 275 5.54 14.66 18.42
N ALA A 276 6.18 14.61 17.25
CA ALA A 276 6.96 15.75 16.80
C ALA A 276 6.05 16.98 16.77
N GLU A 277 6.42 18.04 17.46
CA GLU A 277 5.75 19.32 17.36
C GLU A 277 5.70 19.73 15.88
N ARG A 278 4.46 20.00 15.41
CA ARG A 278 4.19 20.37 14.03
C ARG A 278 4.56 21.83 13.77
#